data_50674b6ac51e08606ebd08171b1146da
#
_entry.id   50674b6ac51e08606ebd08171b1146da
#
_cell.length_a   1.000
_cell.length_b   1.000
_cell.length_c   1.000
_cell.angle_alpha   90.00
_cell.angle_beta   90.00
_cell.angle_gamma   90.00
#
_symmetry.space_group_name_H-M   'P 1'
#
loop_
_entity.id
_entity.type
_entity.pdbx_description
1 polymer ?
#
loop_
_entity_poly.entity_id
_entity_poly.type
_entity_poly.pdbx_seq_one_letter_code
_entity_poly.pdbx_strand_id
1 'polypeptide(L)' 'MEHIGAGLALLGVAGPGIGIGILTGLATQAMGRNPDAAPVIRANMIIGAALAEGLGILAFVVGILLALQ' A
#
# COMPACT_ATOMS: atom_id res chain seq x y z
N MET A 1 6.75 -14.36 -23.23
CA MET A 1 7.27 -14.99 -22.01
C MET A 1 8.32 -14.15 -21.31
N GLU A 2 9.01 -13.27 -22.03
CA GLU A 2 10.14 -12.50 -21.49
C GLU A 2 9.78 -11.65 -20.27
N HIS A 3 8.55 -11.13 -20.22
CA HIS A 3 8.17 -10.20 -19.16
C HIS A 3 7.14 -10.76 -18.18
N ILE A 4 6.96 -12.09 -18.17
CA ILE A 4 6.02 -12.71 -17.24
C ILE A 4 6.46 -12.47 -15.79
N GLY A 5 7.76 -12.61 -15.51
CA GLY A 5 8.28 -12.36 -14.16
C GLY A 5 8.03 -10.93 -13.71
N ALA A 6 8.24 -9.96 -14.62
CA ALA A 6 7.98 -8.55 -14.31
C ALA A 6 6.49 -8.33 -14.01
N GLY A 7 5.61 -8.93 -14.81
CA GLY A 7 4.17 -8.82 -14.58
C GLY A 7 3.74 -9.43 -13.27
N LEU A 8 4.29 -10.60 -12.92
CA LEU A 8 4.00 -11.25 -11.63
C LEU A 8 4.49 -10.42 -10.45
N ALA A 9 5.68 -9.82 -10.59
CA ALA A 9 6.21 -8.95 -9.54
C ALA A 9 5.30 -7.73 -9.31
N LEU A 10 4.75 -7.16 -10.37
CA LEU A 10 3.87 -6.00 -10.27
C LEU A 10 2.54 -6.33 -9.58
N LEU A 11 2.13 -7.61 -9.56
CA LEU A 11 0.97 -8.01 -8.75
C LEU A 11 1.17 -7.71 -7.27
N GLY A 12 2.42 -7.65 -6.81
CA GLY A 12 2.75 -7.26 -5.44
C GLY A 12 2.38 -5.82 -5.10
N VAL A 13 2.08 -4.99 -6.10
CA VAL A 13 1.59 -3.63 -5.88
C VAL A 13 0.09 -3.63 -5.54
N ALA A 14 -0.66 -4.60 -6.05
CA ALA A 14 -2.10 -4.67 -5.83
C ALA A 14 -2.47 -4.88 -4.37
N GLY A 15 -1.71 -5.72 -3.65
CA GLY A 15 -1.96 -5.98 -2.22
C GLY A 15 -1.88 -4.71 -1.38
N PRO A 16 -0.72 -4.03 -1.38
CA PRO A 16 -0.59 -2.75 -0.67
C PRO A 16 -1.60 -1.70 -1.13
N GLY A 17 -1.90 -1.61 -2.42
CA GLY A 17 -2.88 -0.66 -2.94
C GLY A 17 -4.26 -0.89 -2.35
N ILE A 18 -4.73 -2.13 -2.36
CA ILE A 18 -6.03 -2.49 -1.79
C ILE A 18 -5.99 -2.30 -0.27
N GLY A 19 -4.90 -2.74 0.37
CA GLY A 19 -4.76 -2.61 1.82
C GLY A 19 -4.80 -1.18 2.29
N ILE A 20 -4.10 -0.27 1.62
CA ILE A 20 -4.11 1.16 1.94
C ILE A 20 -5.50 1.74 1.72
N GLY A 21 -6.20 1.34 0.65
CA GLY A 21 -7.56 1.78 0.39
C GLY A 21 -8.51 1.39 1.53
N ILE A 22 -8.43 0.14 2.00
CA ILE A 22 -9.23 -0.34 3.12
C ILE A 22 -8.86 0.39 4.41
N LEU A 23 -7.56 0.51 4.69
CA LEU A 23 -7.07 1.21 5.87
C LEU A 23 -7.58 2.65 5.91
N THR A 24 -7.46 3.37 4.81
CA THR A 24 -7.88 4.77 4.72
C THR A 24 -9.39 4.89 4.92
N GLY A 25 -10.17 4.00 4.30
CA GLY A 25 -11.61 4.00 4.45
C GLY A 25 -12.04 3.77 5.90
N LEU A 26 -11.47 2.75 6.55
CA LEU A 26 -11.79 2.44 7.94
C LEU A 26 -11.33 3.54 8.89
N ALA A 27 -10.14 4.08 8.68
CA ALA A 27 -9.61 5.16 9.51
C ALA A 27 -10.46 6.42 9.38
N THR A 28 -10.89 6.75 8.16
CA THR A 28 -11.74 7.93 7.92
C THR A 28 -13.08 7.77 8.62
N GLN A 29 -13.68 6.57 8.56
CA GLN A 29 -14.91 6.30 9.30
C GLN A 29 -14.71 6.43 10.80
N ALA A 30 -13.63 5.88 11.32
CA ALA A 30 -13.34 5.94 12.75
C ALA A 30 -13.15 7.38 13.23
N MET A 31 -12.46 8.20 12.44
CA MET A 31 -12.27 9.62 12.76
C MET A 31 -13.60 10.37 12.75
N GLY A 32 -14.49 10.03 11.83
CA GLY A 32 -15.81 10.64 11.77
C GLY A 32 -16.68 10.29 12.96
N ARG A 33 -16.55 9.05 13.48
CA ARG A 33 -17.30 8.61 14.65
C ARG A 33 -16.74 9.15 15.97
N ASN A 34 -15.43 9.39 15.99
CA ASN A 34 -14.75 9.84 17.21
C ASN A 34 -13.73 10.91 16.86
N PRO A 35 -14.18 12.16 16.63
CA PRO A 35 -13.29 13.24 16.25
C PRO A 35 -12.18 13.52 17.27
N ASP A 36 -12.41 13.23 18.55
CA ASP A 36 -11.41 13.45 19.59
C ASP A 36 -10.21 12.52 19.41
N ALA A 37 -10.42 11.34 18.82
CA ALA A 37 -9.35 10.38 18.54
C ALA A 37 -8.71 10.58 17.16
N ALA A 38 -9.20 11.51 16.35
CA ALA A 38 -8.72 11.69 14.98
C ALA A 38 -7.21 11.88 14.87
N PRO A 39 -6.53 12.66 15.72
CA PRO A 39 -5.08 12.79 15.62
C PRO A 39 -4.33 11.47 15.77
N VAL A 40 -4.74 10.63 16.73
CA VAL A 40 -4.12 9.31 16.97
C VAL A 40 -4.41 8.37 15.81
N ILE A 41 -5.65 8.34 15.34
CA ILE A 41 -6.05 7.50 14.21
C ILE A 41 -5.27 7.88 12.96
N ARG A 42 -5.15 9.17 12.70
CA ARG A 42 -4.39 9.67 11.53
C ARG A 42 -2.93 9.27 11.59
N ALA A 43 -2.29 9.41 12.75
CA ALA A 43 -0.90 9.04 12.93
C ALA A 43 -0.68 7.56 12.64
N ASN A 44 -1.53 6.69 13.19
CA ASN A 44 -1.43 5.25 12.96
C ASN A 44 -1.73 4.88 11.51
N MET A 45 -2.68 5.56 10.88
CA MET A 45 -3.01 5.36 9.47
C MET A 45 -1.80 5.65 8.58
N ILE A 46 -1.12 6.78 8.84
CA ILE A 46 0.05 7.17 8.04
C ILE A 46 1.17 6.15 8.19
N ILE A 47 1.43 5.67 9.41
CA ILE A 47 2.44 4.65 9.64
C ILE A 47 2.10 3.37 8.87
N GLY A 48 0.87 2.89 8.98
CA GLY A 48 0.42 1.69 8.27
C GLY A 48 0.51 1.85 6.75
N ALA A 49 0.08 3.00 6.24
CA ALA A 49 0.14 3.31 4.82
C ALA A 49 1.59 3.36 4.32
N ALA A 50 2.50 3.95 5.10
CA ALA A 50 3.90 4.03 4.73
C ALA A 50 4.55 2.65 4.64
N LEU A 51 4.25 1.76 5.60
CA LEU A 51 4.77 0.39 5.59
C LEU A 51 4.24 -0.40 4.39
N ALA A 52 2.95 -0.29 4.10
CA ALA A 52 2.34 -0.98 2.97
C ALA A 52 2.87 -0.43 1.64
N GLU A 53 3.02 0.88 1.53
CA GLU A 53 3.58 1.50 0.33
C GLU A 53 5.02 1.07 0.10
N GLY A 54 5.80 0.91 1.17
CA GLY A 54 7.17 0.41 1.07
C GLY A 54 7.22 -0.96 0.42
N LEU A 55 6.30 -1.87 0.77
CA LEU A 55 6.20 -3.18 0.13
C LEU A 55 5.83 -3.05 -1.35
N GLY A 56 4.92 -2.14 -1.69
CA GLY A 56 4.54 -1.89 -3.08
C GLY A 56 5.70 -1.35 -3.90
N ILE A 57 6.48 -0.45 -3.32
CA ILE A 57 7.68 0.10 -3.97
C ILE A 57 8.69 -1.02 -4.23
N LEU A 58 8.93 -1.91 -3.27
CA LEU A 58 9.83 -3.04 -3.46
C LEU A 58 9.36 -3.94 -4.60
N ALA A 59 8.07 -4.24 -4.66
CA ALA A 59 7.51 -5.04 -5.74
C ALA A 59 7.70 -4.36 -7.10
N PHE A 60 7.48 -3.06 -7.16
CA PHE A 60 7.65 -2.27 -8.36
C PHE A 60 9.12 -2.29 -8.84
N VAL A 61 10.06 -2.12 -7.91
CA VAL A 61 11.49 -2.17 -8.22
C VAL A 61 11.88 -3.54 -8.77
N VAL A 62 11.42 -4.61 -8.15
CA VAL A 62 11.69 -5.97 -8.66
C VAL A 62 11.11 -6.13 -10.06
N GLY A 63 9.91 -5.62 -10.30
CA GLY A 63 9.28 -5.66 -11.62
C GLY A 63 10.12 -4.96 -12.69
N ILE A 64 10.63 -3.77 -12.37
CA ILE A 64 11.50 -3.03 -13.29
C ILE A 64 12.78 -3.80 -13.56
N LEU A 65 13.44 -4.32 -12.54
CA LEU A 65 14.68 -5.08 -12.70
C LEU A 65 14.47 -6.28 -13.60
N LEU A 66 13.36 -7.00 -13.44
CA LEU A 66 13.06 -8.14 -14.29
C LEU A 66 12.73 -7.74 -15.72
N ALA A 67 12.07 -6.60 -15.89
CA ALA A 67 11.72 -6.10 -17.22
C ALA A 67 12.95 -5.67 -18.03
N LEU A 68 14.01 -5.25 -17.34
CA LEU A 68 15.24 -4.78 -17.97
C LEU A 68 16.21 -5.91 -18.33
N GLN A 69 15.94 -7.12 -17.94
CA GLN A 69 16.77 -8.29 -18.27
C GLN A 69 16.60 -8.78 -19.74
#